data_49143dc2e67f80aab731508bd5539a48
#
_entry.id   49143dc2e67f80aab731508bd5539a48
#
_cell.length_a   1.000
_cell.length_b   1.000
_cell.length_c   1.000
_cell.angle_alpha   90.00
_cell.angle_beta   90.00
_cell.angle_gamma   90.00
#
_symmetry.space_group_name_H-M   'P 1'
#
loop_
_entity.id
_entity.type
_entity.pdbx_description
1 polymer ?
#
loop_
_entity_poly.entity_id
_entity_poly.type
_entity_poly.pdbx_seq_one_letter_code
_entity_poly.pdbx_strand_id
1 'polypeptide(L)'
;MKFDVIPDYHCWIADLKEGQSAFDNTDPTKIPHTIKDGVIVYNAQKNGDKYTRQCWDKVAPCIHTRNDIMASQNTVHPTDNRVFSIRELMLMMSVPESFQWSDIPFEALNELKTTEKKAFLKKEEMNIRQNLGEAVPTIIFKQIAKKVKWALAKNEFTDTEITNIVRKNELHITENLVQFIKARKNLGFAFLSKVAELANSQRDDNAAYYTRQDICYSIINELPEAGKFESIKILEPSIGVGNFLPVLIQKYQDVKTVVIDVVDIDPNSLIVLRALLDTMIIPGNVTINFINDDFLLHDFNTKYDIVIGNPPYKKITKEKDLLRKYKYGLYNQDTNNIFSFFIEKSLTLGDYVSLIVPKSLINAPEFNKTRELLNKHRITNIFDFGEKGFKGVKIETVCFIAQPGKTPKTTTVESYITNEHIAYNQSYITDSAYPYWLIYRNDDFDSVADRMTFNIFKAYRDRSITKSNTKETGKVRVLKSRNIGDNTIINIPGYDCYIDDYENLDVSKYLNQRGCILVPNLTYSPRACVLPENCITDGSVAILTPINKDDKITSKDLAFYATPEFIEFY
;
A
#
# COMPACT_ATOMS: atom_id res chain seq x y z
N MET A 1 20.95 26.40 -21.33
CA MET A 1 22.17 26.76 -22.10
C MET A 1 22.67 25.51 -22.78
N LYS A 2 22.75 25.50 -24.12
CA LYS A 2 23.50 24.46 -24.86
C LYS A 2 24.97 24.87 -24.81
N PHE A 3 25.81 23.97 -24.29
CA PHE A 3 27.25 24.16 -24.38
C PHE A 3 27.75 23.42 -25.61
N ASP A 4 28.50 24.13 -26.45
CA ASP A 4 29.16 23.53 -27.60
C ASP A 4 30.19 22.52 -27.10
N VAL A 5 30.06 21.32 -27.58
CA VAL A 5 30.81 20.14 -27.21
C VAL A 5 32.25 20.29 -27.70
N ILE A 6 33.20 19.71 -26.98
CA ILE A 6 34.60 19.57 -27.40
C ILE A 6 34.62 18.76 -28.69
N PRO A 7 35.12 19.28 -29.83
CA PRO A 7 34.96 18.68 -31.15
C PRO A 7 35.47 17.25 -31.33
N ASP A 8 36.47 16.85 -30.55
CA ASP A 8 37.22 15.60 -30.79
C ASP A 8 36.50 14.31 -30.34
N TYR A 9 35.45 14.42 -29.54
CA TYR A 9 34.70 13.23 -29.05
C TYR A 9 33.35 13.00 -29.74
N HIS A 10 32.92 13.91 -30.61
CA HIS A 10 31.65 13.81 -31.31
C HIS A 10 31.52 12.57 -32.18
N CYS A 11 32.59 12.18 -32.87
CA CYS A 11 32.57 11.03 -33.76
C CYS A 11 32.30 9.71 -33.03
N TRP A 12 32.72 9.59 -31.75
CA TRP A 12 32.56 8.35 -30.99
C TRP A 12 31.14 8.11 -30.51
N ILE A 13 30.38 9.19 -30.28
CA ILE A 13 29.03 9.10 -29.71
C ILE A 13 27.92 9.45 -30.72
N ALA A 14 28.26 9.94 -31.91
CA ALA A 14 27.30 10.51 -32.86
C ALA A 14 26.20 9.54 -33.28
N ASP A 15 26.56 8.26 -33.47
CA ASP A 15 25.65 7.23 -33.99
C ASP A 15 25.12 6.29 -32.89
N LEU A 16 25.45 6.54 -31.62
CA LEU A 16 24.99 5.70 -30.51
C LEU A 16 23.50 5.84 -30.29
N LYS A 17 22.85 4.72 -30.09
CA LYS A 17 21.49 4.64 -29.56
C LYS A 17 21.50 4.73 -28.03
N GLU A 18 20.35 4.99 -27.43
CA GLU A 18 20.18 4.95 -25.99
C GLU A 18 20.70 3.64 -25.39
N GLY A 19 21.45 3.74 -24.32
CA GLY A 19 22.05 2.60 -23.61
C GLY A 19 23.33 2.04 -24.23
N GLN A 20 23.77 2.51 -25.42
CA GLN A 20 25.02 2.08 -26.06
C GLN A 20 26.22 2.91 -25.59
N SER A 21 27.35 2.25 -25.46
CA SER A 21 28.66 2.87 -25.20
C SER A 21 29.44 3.05 -26.51
N ALA A 22 30.31 4.03 -26.57
CA ALA A 22 31.21 4.19 -27.71
C ALA A 22 32.17 2.97 -27.93
N PHE A 23 32.34 2.15 -26.91
CA PHE A 23 33.06 0.90 -27.04
C PHE A 23 32.30 -0.20 -27.81
N ASP A 24 30.99 -0.01 -27.99
CA ASP A 24 30.14 -0.94 -28.76
C ASP A 24 30.15 -0.63 -30.27
N ASN A 25 30.85 0.44 -30.70
CA ASN A 25 30.98 0.78 -32.12
C ASN A 25 31.69 -0.32 -32.90
N THR A 26 31.18 -0.64 -34.06
CA THR A 26 31.81 -1.60 -35.00
C THR A 26 32.87 -0.97 -35.88
N ASP A 27 32.81 0.37 -36.05
CA ASP A 27 33.81 1.15 -36.78
C ASP A 27 35.02 1.43 -35.86
N PRO A 28 36.21 0.92 -36.18
CA PRO A 28 37.41 1.12 -35.38
C PRO A 28 37.78 2.58 -35.13
N THR A 29 37.41 3.48 -36.06
CA THR A 29 37.70 4.92 -35.93
C THR A 29 36.78 5.59 -34.91
N LYS A 30 35.65 4.97 -34.58
CA LYS A 30 34.65 5.45 -33.62
C LYS A 30 34.78 4.80 -32.24
N ILE A 31 35.73 3.90 -32.05
CA ILE A 31 36.04 3.35 -30.72
C ILE A 31 36.98 4.32 -29.99
N PRO A 32 36.76 4.60 -28.71
CA PRO A 32 37.61 5.53 -27.94
C PRO A 32 39.09 5.10 -27.96
N HIS A 33 39.95 5.97 -28.47
CA HIS A 33 41.38 5.69 -28.63
C HIS A 33 42.23 6.97 -28.44
N THR A 34 43.53 6.77 -28.33
CA THR A 34 44.56 7.82 -28.36
C THR A 34 45.55 7.49 -29.45
N ILE A 35 46.18 8.51 -30.04
CA ILE A 35 47.26 8.32 -31.01
C ILE A 35 48.57 8.55 -30.27
N LYS A 36 49.43 7.52 -30.23
CA LYS A 36 50.81 7.59 -29.70
C LYS A 36 51.77 7.23 -30.80
N ASP A 37 52.69 8.11 -31.09
CA ASP A 37 53.72 7.94 -32.12
C ASP A 37 53.16 7.49 -33.49
N GLY A 38 51.99 8.04 -33.87
CA GLY A 38 51.33 7.68 -35.12
C GLY A 38 50.53 6.36 -35.10
N VAL A 39 50.47 5.67 -33.97
CA VAL A 39 49.76 4.39 -33.81
C VAL A 39 48.49 4.63 -32.96
N ILE A 40 47.36 4.05 -33.41
CA ILE A 40 46.10 4.06 -32.64
C ILE A 40 46.25 3.09 -31.48
N VAL A 41 46.06 3.59 -30.26
CA VAL A 41 46.00 2.80 -29.03
C VAL A 41 44.60 2.94 -28.45
N TYR A 42 43.80 1.88 -28.46
CA TYR A 42 42.47 1.87 -27.94
C TYR A 42 42.46 2.03 -26.42
N ASN A 43 41.53 2.82 -25.92
CA ASN A 43 41.32 3.00 -24.48
C ASN A 43 40.77 1.72 -23.88
N ALA A 44 41.27 1.33 -22.71
CA ALA A 44 40.72 0.18 -22.00
C ALA A 44 39.33 0.53 -21.42
N GLN A 45 38.35 -0.32 -21.73
CA GLN A 45 37.04 -0.27 -21.10
C GLN A 45 37.14 -0.82 -19.67
N LYS A 46 37.48 0.03 -18.71
CA LYS A 46 37.63 -0.39 -17.30
C LYS A 46 36.26 -0.55 -16.58
N ASN A 47 35.26 0.22 -16.99
CA ASN A 47 33.89 0.18 -16.46
C ASN A 47 32.95 0.33 -17.66
N GLY A 48 31.87 -0.46 -17.73
CA GLY A 48 30.98 -0.54 -18.89
C GLY A 48 30.14 0.70 -19.20
N ASP A 49 30.29 1.78 -18.44
CA ASP A 49 29.45 2.97 -18.44
C ASP A 49 30.12 4.25 -18.98
N LYS A 50 31.38 4.17 -19.41
CA LYS A 50 32.09 5.30 -20.04
C LYS A 50 31.59 5.53 -21.46
N TYR A 51 31.47 6.82 -21.85
CA TYR A 51 30.95 7.23 -23.15
C TYR A 51 29.57 6.61 -23.48
N THR A 52 28.76 6.30 -22.45
CA THR A 52 27.48 5.64 -22.62
C THR A 52 26.38 6.68 -22.72
N ARG A 53 25.58 6.57 -23.78
CA ARG A 53 24.37 7.38 -23.97
C ARG A 53 23.29 6.90 -23.02
N GLN A 54 22.72 7.81 -22.22
CA GLN A 54 21.66 7.48 -21.27
C GLN A 54 20.35 7.11 -21.96
N CYS A 55 19.42 6.54 -21.20
CA CYS A 55 18.07 6.20 -21.67
C CYS A 55 17.05 7.11 -20.97
N TRP A 56 16.01 7.54 -21.71
CA TRP A 56 14.91 8.31 -21.13
C TRP A 56 14.09 7.53 -20.11
N ASP A 57 13.85 6.25 -20.37
CA ASP A 57 12.95 5.40 -19.57
C ASP A 57 13.67 4.64 -18.44
N LYS A 58 14.90 5.00 -18.13
CA LYS A 58 15.65 4.44 -17.02
C LYS A 58 15.87 5.46 -15.90
N VAL A 59 15.95 4.95 -14.68
CA VAL A 59 16.31 5.77 -13.52
C VAL A 59 17.66 6.43 -13.79
N ALA A 60 17.76 7.74 -13.51
CA ALA A 60 18.99 8.49 -13.68
C ALA A 60 20.11 7.87 -12.81
N PRO A 61 21.30 7.67 -13.37
CA PRO A 61 22.42 7.11 -12.64
C PRO A 61 22.96 8.09 -11.60
N CYS A 62 23.83 7.60 -10.73
CA CYS A 62 24.56 8.47 -9.79
C CYS A 62 25.38 9.52 -10.54
N ILE A 63 25.23 10.78 -10.14
CA ILE A 63 26.00 11.89 -10.74
C ILE A 63 27.37 11.96 -10.06
N HIS A 64 28.40 11.88 -10.88
CA HIS A 64 29.79 11.98 -10.41
C HIS A 64 30.29 13.42 -10.42
N THR A 65 31.36 13.69 -9.67
CA THR A 65 32.02 15.02 -9.62
C THR A 65 32.59 15.47 -10.97
N ARG A 66 32.96 14.51 -11.84
CA ARG A 66 33.43 14.78 -13.20
C ARG A 66 32.33 14.53 -14.24
N ASN A 67 31.16 15.15 -14.02
CA ASN A 67 30.01 15.10 -14.93
C ASN A 67 30.13 16.11 -16.09
N ASP A 68 31.27 16.76 -16.22
CA ASP A 68 31.64 17.72 -17.26
C ASP A 68 32.23 17.07 -18.52
N ILE A 69 32.66 15.80 -18.44
CA ILE A 69 33.33 15.09 -19.53
C ILE A 69 32.59 13.82 -19.95
N MET A 70 32.56 13.55 -21.24
CA MET A 70 31.90 12.37 -21.82
C MET A 70 32.58 11.05 -21.46
N ALA A 71 33.88 11.10 -21.13
CA ALA A 71 34.65 9.95 -20.68
C ALA A 71 34.32 9.52 -19.25
N SER A 72 33.55 10.31 -18.51
CA SER A 72 33.05 9.93 -17.20
C SER A 72 31.84 9.00 -17.31
N GLN A 73 31.48 8.39 -16.20
CA GLN A 73 30.41 7.41 -16.16
C GLN A 73 29.03 8.08 -16.40
N ASN A 74 28.27 7.54 -17.35
CA ASN A 74 26.87 7.89 -17.55
C ASN A 74 26.59 9.38 -17.79
N THR A 75 27.46 10.09 -18.51
CA THR A 75 27.35 11.56 -18.67
C THR A 75 26.78 12.00 -20.01
N VAL A 76 26.63 11.09 -20.98
CA VAL A 76 26.15 11.46 -22.33
C VAL A 76 24.63 11.57 -22.36
N HIS A 77 24.12 12.70 -22.85
CA HIS A 77 22.69 12.97 -22.96
C HIS A 77 21.99 11.94 -23.87
N PRO A 78 20.73 11.53 -23.59
CA PRO A 78 20.01 10.49 -24.34
C PRO A 78 19.90 10.76 -25.85
N THR A 79 19.71 11.99 -26.27
CA THR A 79 19.51 12.38 -27.68
C THR A 79 20.62 13.28 -28.22
N ASP A 80 21.14 14.18 -27.41
CA ASP A 80 22.14 15.16 -27.87
C ASP A 80 23.57 14.64 -27.70
N ASN A 81 24.48 15.05 -28.60
CA ASN A 81 25.90 14.68 -28.51
C ASN A 81 26.64 15.62 -27.53
N ARG A 82 26.22 15.63 -26.27
CA ARG A 82 26.77 16.49 -25.20
C ARG A 82 26.63 15.79 -23.85
N VAL A 83 27.30 16.31 -22.85
CA VAL A 83 27.03 15.99 -21.45
C VAL A 83 25.75 16.70 -21.00
N PHE A 84 25.20 16.26 -19.86
CA PHE A 84 24.06 16.94 -19.26
C PHE A 84 24.38 18.38 -18.86
N SER A 85 23.44 19.28 -19.06
CA SER A 85 23.51 20.66 -18.54
C SER A 85 23.39 20.66 -17.02
N ILE A 86 23.85 21.75 -16.40
CA ILE A 86 23.68 21.95 -14.94
C ILE A 86 22.21 21.83 -14.56
N ARG A 87 21.29 22.36 -15.36
CA ARG A 87 19.85 22.30 -15.08
C ARG A 87 19.31 20.88 -15.08
N GLU A 88 19.70 20.05 -16.05
CA GLU A 88 19.31 18.64 -16.11
C GLU A 88 19.89 17.87 -14.93
N LEU A 89 21.13 18.13 -14.54
CA LEU A 89 21.74 17.54 -13.35
C LEU A 89 21.00 17.96 -12.06
N MET A 90 20.59 19.22 -11.93
CA MET A 90 19.79 19.67 -10.79
C MET A 90 18.45 18.94 -10.71
N LEU A 91 17.76 18.74 -11.85
CA LEU A 91 16.52 17.97 -11.91
C LEU A 91 16.74 16.50 -11.45
N MET A 92 17.80 15.85 -11.94
CA MET A 92 18.18 14.49 -11.52
C MET A 92 18.47 14.41 -10.03
N MET A 93 19.06 15.47 -9.45
CA MET A 93 19.35 15.56 -8.02
C MET A 93 18.15 16.04 -7.21
N SER A 94 16.98 16.20 -7.83
CA SER A 94 15.77 16.71 -7.19
C SER A 94 15.97 18.07 -6.49
N VAL A 95 16.88 18.90 -7.02
CA VAL A 95 17.10 20.26 -6.54
C VAL A 95 15.96 21.14 -7.04
N PRO A 96 15.26 21.89 -6.17
CA PRO A 96 14.13 22.74 -6.55
C PRO A 96 14.51 23.76 -7.65
N GLU A 97 13.54 24.10 -8.50
CA GLU A 97 13.74 25.11 -9.55
C GLU A 97 14.13 26.48 -9.01
N SER A 98 13.64 26.82 -7.84
CA SER A 98 13.93 28.06 -7.11
C SER A 98 15.33 28.11 -6.49
N PHE A 99 16.10 27.02 -6.53
CA PHE A 99 17.42 26.97 -5.91
C PHE A 99 18.40 27.87 -6.66
N GLN A 100 18.94 28.84 -5.97
CA GLN A 100 19.97 29.75 -6.48
C GLN A 100 21.35 29.19 -6.19
N TRP A 101 22.13 28.93 -7.22
CA TRP A 101 23.50 28.40 -7.12
C TRP A 101 24.56 29.49 -7.41
N SER A 102 24.13 30.75 -7.54
CA SER A 102 25.01 31.92 -7.70
C SER A 102 24.41 33.13 -6.99
N ASP A 103 25.23 34.13 -6.75
CA ASP A 103 24.79 35.42 -6.18
C ASP A 103 23.93 36.24 -7.16
N ILE A 104 23.88 35.82 -8.42
CA ILE A 104 23.07 36.47 -9.45
C ILE A 104 21.76 35.68 -9.63
N PRO A 105 20.57 36.29 -9.50
CA PRO A 105 19.29 35.66 -9.75
C PRO A 105 19.20 35.06 -11.17
N PHE A 106 18.45 33.97 -11.34
CA PHE A 106 18.30 33.26 -12.61
C PHE A 106 17.80 34.15 -13.74
N GLU A 107 16.87 35.04 -13.45
CA GLU A 107 16.30 36.02 -14.39
C GLU A 107 17.41 36.95 -14.91
N ALA A 108 18.20 37.51 -14.00
CA ALA A 108 19.32 38.39 -14.37
C ALA A 108 20.43 37.65 -15.14
N LEU A 109 20.71 36.37 -14.78
CA LEU A 109 21.64 35.53 -15.55
C LEU A 109 21.14 35.28 -16.99
N ASN A 110 19.82 35.16 -17.19
CA ASN A 110 19.24 34.95 -18.51
C ASN A 110 19.28 36.21 -19.38
N GLU A 111 19.32 37.39 -18.82
CA GLU A 111 19.41 38.67 -19.52
C GLU A 111 20.85 39.05 -19.92
N LEU A 112 21.87 38.43 -19.31
CA LEU A 112 23.25 38.68 -19.67
C LEU A 112 23.54 38.40 -21.17
N LYS A 113 24.42 39.17 -21.77
CA LYS A 113 24.92 38.90 -23.14
C LYS A 113 25.67 37.58 -23.19
N THR A 114 25.69 36.93 -24.33
CA THR A 114 26.34 35.63 -24.53
C THR A 114 27.79 35.58 -24.07
N THR A 115 28.56 36.67 -24.26
CA THR A 115 29.96 36.80 -23.84
C THR A 115 30.10 36.85 -22.32
N GLU A 116 29.22 37.56 -21.63
CA GLU A 116 29.17 37.69 -20.18
C GLU A 116 28.74 36.39 -19.53
N LYS A 117 27.74 35.72 -20.09
CA LYS A 117 27.32 34.38 -19.70
C LYS A 117 28.48 33.37 -19.77
N LYS A 118 29.22 33.37 -20.88
CA LYS A 118 30.37 32.48 -21.07
C LYS A 118 31.47 32.75 -20.06
N ALA A 119 31.78 34.04 -19.77
CA ALA A 119 32.78 34.42 -18.77
C ALA A 119 32.38 33.97 -17.35
N PHE A 120 31.14 34.20 -16.95
CA PHE A 120 30.60 33.79 -15.66
C PHE A 120 30.67 32.25 -15.50
N LEU A 121 30.15 31.53 -16.49
CA LEU A 121 30.13 30.07 -16.46
C LEU A 121 31.51 29.44 -16.48
N LYS A 122 32.47 29.99 -17.22
CA LYS A 122 33.85 29.52 -17.23
C LYS A 122 34.48 29.55 -15.83
N LYS A 123 34.05 30.49 -14.98
CA LYS A 123 34.53 30.63 -13.61
C LYS A 123 33.84 29.66 -12.63
N GLU A 124 32.52 29.49 -12.75
CA GLU A 124 31.70 28.82 -11.73
C GLU A 124 31.25 27.41 -12.11
N GLU A 125 31.24 27.06 -13.41
CA GLU A 125 30.67 25.80 -13.89
C GLU A 125 31.27 24.56 -13.20
N MET A 126 32.58 24.50 -13.06
CA MET A 126 33.25 23.35 -12.45
C MET A 126 32.87 23.18 -10.97
N ASN A 127 32.82 24.32 -10.24
CA ASN A 127 32.40 24.29 -8.84
C ASN A 127 30.96 23.79 -8.67
N ILE A 128 30.04 24.26 -9.52
CA ILE A 128 28.63 23.87 -9.48
C ILE A 128 28.50 22.37 -9.81
N ARG A 129 29.17 21.92 -10.87
CA ARG A 129 29.13 20.50 -11.29
C ARG A 129 29.73 19.58 -10.24
N GLN A 130 30.84 19.97 -9.61
CA GLN A 130 31.47 19.22 -8.54
C GLN A 130 30.53 19.13 -7.33
N ASN A 131 29.98 20.25 -6.87
CA ASN A 131 29.03 20.27 -5.75
C ASN A 131 27.79 19.40 -6.03
N LEU A 132 27.25 19.40 -7.26
CA LEU A 132 26.16 18.50 -7.63
C LEU A 132 26.58 17.03 -7.57
N GLY A 133 27.82 16.69 -7.97
CA GLY A 133 28.34 15.33 -7.89
C GLY A 133 28.65 14.85 -6.47
N GLU A 134 28.94 15.77 -5.55
CA GLU A 134 29.16 15.48 -4.11
C GLU A 134 27.86 15.47 -3.30
N ALA A 135 26.80 16.07 -3.82
CA ALA A 135 25.51 16.16 -3.13
C ALA A 135 24.76 14.83 -3.11
N VAL A 136 23.93 14.65 -2.10
CA VAL A 136 22.93 13.60 -2.05
C VAL A 136 21.60 14.16 -2.59
N PRO A 137 20.88 13.46 -3.49
CA PRO A 137 19.58 13.93 -3.95
C PRO A 137 18.65 14.31 -2.80
N THR A 138 18.10 15.51 -2.83
CA THR A 138 17.39 16.09 -1.68
C THR A 138 16.18 15.26 -1.26
N ILE A 139 15.48 14.65 -2.20
CA ILE A 139 14.36 13.72 -1.96
C ILE A 139 14.83 12.48 -1.20
N ILE A 140 15.96 11.87 -1.58
CA ILE A 140 16.50 10.67 -0.92
C ILE A 140 16.90 11.03 0.52
N PHE A 141 17.62 12.15 0.70
CA PHE A 141 18.03 12.59 2.03
C PHE A 141 16.83 12.90 2.93
N LYS A 142 15.77 13.53 2.37
CA LYS A 142 14.51 13.78 3.09
C LYS A 142 13.85 12.47 3.55
N GLN A 143 13.86 11.44 2.73
CA GLN A 143 13.31 10.12 3.10
C GLN A 143 14.18 9.42 4.16
N ILE A 144 15.50 9.48 4.02
CA ILE A 144 16.44 8.93 5.01
C ILE A 144 16.26 9.65 6.35
N ALA A 145 16.23 10.98 6.35
CA ALA A 145 16.05 11.79 7.55
C ALA A 145 14.71 11.48 8.25
N LYS A 146 13.63 11.29 7.49
CA LYS A 146 12.34 10.84 8.03
C LYS A 146 12.45 9.46 8.68
N LYS A 147 13.11 8.49 8.03
CA LYS A 147 13.32 7.15 8.59
C LYS A 147 14.20 7.16 9.83
N VAL A 148 15.27 7.97 9.84
CA VAL A 148 16.16 8.13 11.00
C VAL A 148 15.42 8.78 12.17
N LYS A 149 14.68 9.88 11.92
CA LYS A 149 13.85 10.51 12.94
C LYS A 149 12.84 9.53 13.54
N TRP A 150 12.21 8.72 12.68
CA TRP A 150 11.28 7.68 13.11
C TRP A 150 11.97 6.56 13.90
N ALA A 151 13.15 6.10 13.47
CA ALA A 151 13.93 5.08 14.17
C ALA A 151 14.40 5.55 15.56
N LEU A 152 14.80 6.82 15.67
CA LEU A 152 15.18 7.43 16.94
C LEU A 152 13.99 7.57 17.90
N ALA A 153 12.80 7.90 17.38
CA ALA A 153 11.57 7.96 18.18
C ALA A 153 11.08 6.58 18.67
N LYS A 154 11.55 5.48 18.04
CA LYS A 154 11.12 4.11 18.31
C LYS A 154 11.79 3.46 19.53
N ASN A 155 12.86 4.01 20.08
CA ASN A 155 13.80 3.29 20.95
C ASN A 155 13.63 3.45 22.45
N GLU A 156 12.52 4.05 22.96
CA GLU A 156 12.51 4.35 24.41
C GLU A 156 11.71 3.35 25.27
N PHE A 157 10.67 2.67 24.73
CA PHE A 157 9.87 1.73 25.56
C PHE A 157 9.24 0.60 24.74
N THR A 158 9.31 -0.61 25.27
CA THR A 158 8.58 -1.78 24.74
C THR A 158 7.10 -1.69 25.11
N ASP A 159 6.23 -2.41 24.38
CA ASP A 159 4.79 -2.46 24.70
C ASP A 159 4.54 -3.03 26.10
N THR A 160 5.38 -3.96 26.56
CA THR A 160 5.33 -4.50 27.91
C THR A 160 5.64 -3.44 28.96
N GLU A 161 6.66 -2.60 28.73
CA GLU A 161 7.01 -1.50 29.63
C GLU A 161 5.89 -0.45 29.68
N ILE A 162 5.30 -0.10 28.53
CA ILE A 162 4.16 0.82 28.47
C ILE A 162 2.95 0.23 29.17
N THR A 163 2.64 -1.05 28.98
CA THR A 163 1.54 -1.73 29.70
C THR A 163 1.76 -1.72 31.21
N ASN A 164 3.00 -1.87 31.67
CA ASN A 164 3.34 -1.73 33.08
C ASN A 164 3.15 -0.30 33.59
N ILE A 165 3.51 0.72 32.78
CA ILE A 165 3.24 2.14 33.09
C ILE A 165 1.74 2.38 33.22
N VAL A 166 0.95 1.88 32.26
CA VAL A 166 -0.53 2.00 32.26
C VAL A 166 -1.11 1.41 33.52
N ARG A 167 -0.72 0.17 33.86
CA ARG A 167 -1.22 -0.54 35.05
C ARG A 167 -0.81 0.14 36.35
N LYS A 168 0.47 0.50 36.48
CA LYS A 168 1.02 1.12 37.70
C LYS A 168 0.39 2.48 38.02
N ASN A 169 -0.01 3.23 37.01
CA ASN A 169 -0.57 4.56 37.16
C ASN A 169 -2.10 4.58 36.94
N GLU A 170 -2.75 3.43 36.81
CA GLU A 170 -4.20 3.29 36.60
C GLU A 170 -4.72 4.15 35.44
N LEU A 171 -3.94 4.18 34.32
CA LEU A 171 -4.22 5.06 33.19
C LEU A 171 -5.44 4.64 32.36
N HIS A 172 -6.06 3.51 32.66
CA HIS A 172 -7.38 3.15 32.13
C HIS A 172 -8.50 4.12 32.61
N ILE A 173 -8.22 4.91 33.67
CA ILE A 173 -9.08 5.99 34.15
C ILE A 173 -8.69 7.25 33.40
N THR A 174 -9.65 7.87 32.70
CA THR A 174 -9.42 9.03 31.81
C THR A 174 -8.75 10.20 32.52
N GLU A 175 -9.16 10.52 33.74
CA GLU A 175 -8.60 11.60 34.54
C GLU A 175 -7.09 11.37 34.85
N ASN A 176 -6.74 10.14 35.23
CA ASN A 176 -5.36 9.76 35.51
C ASN A 176 -4.50 9.86 34.24
N LEU A 177 -5.03 9.40 33.10
CA LEU A 177 -4.35 9.45 31.82
C LEU A 177 -4.10 10.90 31.40
N VAL A 178 -5.08 11.78 31.50
CA VAL A 178 -4.94 13.20 31.18
C VAL A 178 -3.91 13.88 32.08
N GLN A 179 -3.93 13.59 33.38
CA GLN A 179 -2.91 14.11 34.31
C GLN A 179 -1.51 13.58 33.98
N PHE A 180 -1.40 12.30 33.64
CA PHE A 180 -0.14 11.69 33.21
C PHE A 180 0.43 12.37 31.96
N ILE A 181 -0.41 12.60 30.94
CA ILE A 181 -0.02 13.28 29.69
C ILE A 181 0.46 14.72 30.01
N LYS A 182 -0.33 15.49 30.77
CA LYS A 182 0.01 16.86 31.13
C LYS A 182 1.32 16.97 31.93
N ALA A 183 1.56 16.03 32.84
CA ALA A 183 2.79 16.00 33.65
C ALA A 183 4.05 15.55 32.87
N ARG A 184 3.87 14.96 31.69
CA ARG A 184 4.99 14.36 30.90
C ARG A 184 5.03 14.82 29.45
N LYS A 185 4.66 16.06 29.17
CA LYS A 185 4.66 16.66 27.83
C LYS A 185 6.00 16.53 27.10
N ASN A 186 7.11 16.50 27.85
CA ASN A 186 8.46 16.30 27.32
C ASN A 186 8.69 14.95 26.64
N LEU A 187 7.84 13.94 26.88
CA LEU A 187 7.92 12.62 26.21
C LEU A 187 7.37 12.67 24.78
N GLY A 188 6.69 13.73 24.42
CA GLY A 188 6.19 13.99 23.06
C GLY A 188 4.95 13.17 22.68
N PHE A 189 4.28 13.64 21.63
CA PHE A 189 3.01 13.08 21.16
C PHE A 189 3.10 11.58 20.83
N ALA A 190 4.13 11.14 20.09
CA ALA A 190 4.24 9.75 19.62
C ALA A 190 4.30 8.72 20.77
N PHE A 191 4.98 9.03 21.86
CA PHE A 191 5.01 8.15 23.03
C PHE A 191 3.70 8.22 23.81
N LEU A 192 3.21 9.41 24.07
CA LEU A 192 2.01 9.62 24.88
C LEU A 192 0.75 9.11 24.21
N SER A 193 0.63 9.21 22.88
CA SER A 193 -0.48 8.61 22.12
C SER A 193 -0.47 7.09 22.22
N LYS A 194 0.73 6.46 22.19
CA LYS A 194 0.85 5.03 22.38
C LYS A 194 0.48 4.58 23.80
N VAL A 195 0.82 5.37 24.82
CA VAL A 195 0.37 5.14 26.19
C VAL A 195 -1.17 5.24 26.28
N ALA A 196 -1.74 6.28 25.70
CA ALA A 196 -3.17 6.51 25.68
C ALA A 196 -3.95 5.38 25.01
N GLU A 197 -3.42 4.88 23.88
CA GLU A 197 -4.03 3.74 23.19
C GLU A 197 -4.02 2.46 24.03
N LEU A 198 -2.88 2.12 24.64
CA LEU A 198 -2.79 0.92 25.50
C LEU A 198 -3.56 1.07 26.80
N ALA A 199 -3.89 2.29 27.20
CA ALA A 199 -4.74 2.58 28.36
C ALA A 199 -6.23 2.43 28.05
N ASN A 200 -6.65 2.47 26.78
CA ASN A 200 -8.05 2.36 26.40
C ASN A 200 -8.58 0.93 26.64
N SER A 201 -9.40 0.77 27.67
CA SER A 201 -10.01 -0.52 28.05
C SER A 201 -11.08 -1.03 27.08
N GLN A 202 -11.64 -0.14 26.23
CA GLN A 202 -12.67 -0.49 25.25
C GLN A 202 -12.06 -0.83 23.87
N ARG A 203 -10.74 -0.92 23.76
CA ARG A 203 -10.03 -1.18 22.51
C ARG A 203 -10.54 -2.42 21.78
N ASP A 204 -10.66 -3.53 22.50
CA ASP A 204 -11.08 -4.81 21.92
C ASP A 204 -12.56 -4.82 21.55
N ASP A 205 -13.42 -4.17 22.36
CA ASP A 205 -14.87 -4.07 22.12
C ASP A 205 -15.19 -3.18 20.89
N ASN A 206 -14.40 -2.15 20.67
CA ASN A 206 -14.59 -1.23 19.54
C ASN A 206 -13.76 -1.60 18.31
N ALA A 207 -12.92 -2.66 18.40
CA ALA A 207 -11.97 -3.04 17.35
C ALA A 207 -11.16 -1.83 16.83
N ALA A 208 -10.73 -0.98 17.78
CA ALA A 208 -9.93 0.22 17.51
C ALA A 208 -8.44 -0.12 17.59
N TYR A 209 -7.71 0.08 16.52
CA TYR A 209 -6.30 -0.30 16.41
C TYR A 209 -5.40 0.89 16.13
N TYR A 210 -4.23 0.89 16.78
CA TYR A 210 -3.22 1.95 16.65
C TYR A 210 -2.61 1.97 15.26
N THR A 211 -2.74 3.09 14.57
CA THR A 211 -2.04 3.30 13.31
C THR A 211 -0.63 3.79 13.57
N ARG A 212 0.36 3.02 13.15
CA ARG A 212 1.78 3.35 13.31
C ARG A 212 2.13 4.62 12.54
N GLN A 213 3.06 5.41 13.08
CA GLN A 213 3.47 6.68 12.47
C GLN A 213 4.08 6.51 11.07
N ASP A 214 4.82 5.43 10.82
CA ASP A 214 5.37 5.14 9.49
C ASP A 214 4.28 4.88 8.44
N ILE A 215 3.19 4.21 8.84
CA ILE A 215 2.00 4.01 8.00
C ILE A 215 1.31 5.35 7.74
N CYS A 216 1.14 6.19 8.77
CA CYS A 216 0.58 7.53 8.59
C CYS A 216 1.40 8.36 7.59
N TYR A 217 2.73 8.31 7.70
CA TYR A 217 3.63 9.01 6.76
C TYR A 217 3.50 8.48 5.32
N SER A 218 3.46 7.17 5.13
CA SER A 218 3.33 6.59 3.79
C SER A 218 2.03 7.00 3.12
N ILE A 219 0.91 6.88 3.83
CA ILE A 219 -0.42 7.24 3.30
C ILE A 219 -0.49 8.75 3.00
N ILE A 220 -0.09 9.59 3.95
CA ILE A 220 -0.22 11.04 3.82
C ILE A 220 0.71 11.59 2.74
N ASN A 221 1.86 10.98 2.48
CA ASN A 221 2.74 11.40 1.40
C ASN A 221 2.08 11.29 0.01
N GLU A 222 1.20 10.31 -0.19
CA GLU A 222 0.48 10.11 -1.46
C GLU A 222 -0.77 10.99 -1.61
N LEU A 223 -1.17 11.70 -0.56
CA LEU A 223 -2.22 12.72 -0.64
C LEU A 223 -1.71 13.96 -1.39
N PRO A 224 -2.61 14.82 -1.90
CA PRO A 224 -2.23 16.00 -2.67
C PRO A 224 -1.21 16.88 -1.95
N GLU A 225 -0.28 17.48 -2.72
CA GLU A 225 0.71 18.41 -2.18
C GLU A 225 0.06 19.69 -1.67
N ALA A 226 0.65 20.28 -0.62
CA ALA A 226 0.15 21.49 0.03
C ALA A 226 -0.03 22.67 -0.93
N GLY A 227 0.85 22.81 -1.93
CA GLY A 227 0.79 23.87 -2.94
C GLY A 227 -0.45 23.85 -3.85
N LYS A 228 -1.27 22.80 -3.78
CA LYS A 228 -2.56 22.74 -4.49
C LYS A 228 -3.69 23.50 -3.79
N PHE A 229 -3.48 23.92 -2.54
CA PHE A 229 -4.51 24.47 -1.69
C PHE A 229 -4.14 25.87 -1.19
N GLU A 230 -5.04 26.81 -1.32
CA GLU A 230 -5.00 28.07 -0.56
C GLU A 230 -5.65 27.89 0.82
N SER A 231 -6.69 27.08 0.88
CA SER A 231 -7.37 26.64 2.10
C SER A 231 -7.68 25.16 1.96
N ILE A 232 -7.51 24.37 3.01
CA ILE A 232 -7.78 22.93 3.04
C ILE A 232 -8.68 22.55 4.21
N LYS A 233 -9.69 21.72 3.95
CA LYS A 233 -10.56 21.10 4.95
C LYS A 233 -10.35 19.60 4.97
N ILE A 234 -10.02 19.07 6.14
CA ILE A 234 -9.73 17.64 6.37
C ILE A 234 -10.72 17.11 7.40
N LEU A 235 -11.23 15.90 7.17
CA LEU A 235 -12.07 15.18 8.12
C LEU A 235 -11.40 13.87 8.54
N GLU A 236 -11.30 13.64 9.85
CA GLU A 236 -10.94 12.35 10.42
C GLU A 236 -12.17 11.77 11.15
N PRO A 237 -12.84 10.76 10.56
CA PRO A 237 -14.18 10.33 10.99
C PRO A 237 -14.19 9.42 12.23
N SER A 238 -13.03 8.99 12.72
CA SER A 238 -12.86 8.15 13.91
C SER A 238 -11.47 8.37 14.48
N ILE A 239 -11.34 9.49 15.22
CA ILE A 239 -10.04 10.08 15.55
C ILE A 239 -9.20 9.24 16.53
N GLY A 240 -9.84 8.57 17.51
CA GLY A 240 -9.16 7.87 18.58
C GLY A 240 -8.10 8.74 19.28
N VAL A 241 -6.83 8.34 19.23
CA VAL A 241 -5.72 9.12 19.81
C VAL A 241 -5.07 10.09 18.82
N GLY A 242 -5.59 10.22 17.58
CA GLY A 242 -5.18 11.23 16.61
C GLY A 242 -3.84 10.98 15.92
N ASN A 243 -3.51 9.74 15.58
CA ASN A 243 -2.20 9.39 15.02
C ASN A 243 -1.89 10.02 13.65
N PHE A 244 -2.89 10.38 12.86
CA PHE A 244 -2.71 11.08 11.58
C PHE A 244 -2.39 12.57 11.77
N LEU A 245 -2.86 13.20 12.84
CA LEU A 245 -2.79 14.66 13.05
C LEU A 245 -1.38 15.24 12.96
N PRO A 246 -0.34 14.66 13.62
CA PRO A 246 1.00 15.23 13.54
C PRO A 246 1.55 15.28 12.12
N VAL A 247 1.23 14.26 11.31
CA VAL A 247 1.72 14.16 9.93
C VAL A 247 0.92 15.04 8.99
N LEU A 248 -0.41 15.15 9.19
CA LEU A 248 -1.28 16.07 8.45
C LEU A 248 -0.88 17.52 8.70
N ILE A 249 -0.71 17.91 9.96
CA ILE A 249 -0.28 19.25 10.34
C ILE A 249 1.09 19.56 9.70
N GLN A 250 2.03 18.62 9.78
CA GLN A 250 3.36 18.80 9.17
C GLN A 250 3.29 18.96 7.64
N LYS A 251 2.44 18.18 6.96
CA LYS A 251 2.33 18.26 5.49
C LYS A 251 1.71 19.58 5.03
N TYR A 252 0.69 20.04 5.73
CA TYR A 252 -0.12 21.20 5.31
C TYR A 252 0.16 22.49 6.09
N GLN A 253 1.22 22.54 6.92
CA GLN A 253 1.56 23.70 7.73
C GLN A 253 1.75 25.01 6.95
N ASP A 254 2.16 24.91 5.67
CA ASP A 254 2.41 26.07 4.80
C ASP A 254 1.15 26.51 4.01
N VAL A 255 0.02 25.82 4.14
CA VAL A 255 -1.26 26.23 3.56
C VAL A 255 -1.83 27.38 4.39
N LYS A 256 -2.35 28.43 3.74
CA LYS A 256 -2.81 29.66 4.41
C LYS A 256 -3.86 29.40 5.49
N THR A 257 -4.80 28.46 5.27
CA THR A 257 -5.83 28.06 6.22
C THR A 257 -6.02 26.55 6.19
N VAL A 258 -5.85 25.90 7.34
CA VAL A 258 -6.04 24.46 7.52
C VAL A 258 -7.13 24.24 8.57
N VAL A 259 -8.21 23.57 8.19
CA VAL A 259 -9.28 23.18 9.09
C VAL A 259 -9.33 21.66 9.15
N ILE A 260 -9.22 21.09 10.34
CA ILE A 260 -9.30 19.64 10.57
C ILE A 260 -10.46 19.37 11.51
N ASP A 261 -11.51 18.74 10.99
CA ASP A 261 -12.63 18.27 11.79
C ASP A 261 -12.35 16.84 12.24
N VAL A 262 -12.40 16.59 13.56
CA VAL A 262 -12.14 15.28 14.15
C VAL A 262 -13.40 14.78 14.85
N VAL A 263 -13.81 13.57 14.52
CA VAL A 263 -15.05 12.96 15.05
C VAL A 263 -14.70 11.76 15.90
N ASP A 264 -15.33 11.63 17.05
CA ASP A 264 -15.33 10.39 17.83
C ASP A 264 -16.64 10.27 18.60
N ILE A 265 -17.16 9.04 18.68
CA ILE A 265 -18.37 8.75 19.45
C ILE A 265 -18.09 8.74 20.95
N ASP A 266 -16.84 8.42 21.37
CA ASP A 266 -16.43 8.42 22.77
C ASP A 266 -15.92 9.81 23.19
N PRO A 267 -16.62 10.52 24.10
CA PRO A 267 -16.16 11.80 24.59
C PRO A 267 -14.82 11.75 25.32
N ASN A 268 -14.48 10.60 25.93
CA ASN A 268 -13.21 10.44 26.63
C ASN A 268 -12.03 10.45 25.64
N SER A 269 -12.19 9.85 24.45
CA SER A 269 -11.20 9.92 23.38
C SER A 269 -10.89 11.37 23.01
N LEU A 270 -11.90 12.23 22.89
CA LEU A 270 -11.70 13.65 22.57
C LEU A 270 -11.04 14.44 23.71
N ILE A 271 -11.35 14.11 24.97
CA ILE A 271 -10.69 14.71 26.14
C ILE A 271 -9.19 14.35 26.17
N VAL A 272 -8.86 13.07 25.94
CA VAL A 272 -7.48 12.59 25.89
C VAL A 272 -6.74 13.21 24.70
N LEU A 273 -7.37 13.29 23.53
CA LEU A 273 -6.80 13.91 22.34
C LEU A 273 -6.43 15.38 22.58
N ARG A 274 -7.29 16.17 23.24
CA ARG A 274 -6.96 17.56 23.60
C ARG A 274 -5.68 17.63 24.44
N ALA A 275 -5.55 16.75 25.43
CA ALA A 275 -4.35 16.71 26.26
C ALA A 275 -3.10 16.29 25.47
N LEU A 276 -3.24 15.38 24.49
CA LEU A 276 -2.16 14.98 23.58
C LEU A 276 -1.73 16.13 22.66
N LEU A 277 -2.67 16.87 22.10
CA LEU A 277 -2.38 18.03 21.25
C LEU A 277 -1.67 19.14 21.99
N ASP A 278 -1.94 19.33 23.30
CA ASP A 278 -1.21 20.25 24.16
C ASP A 278 0.30 19.90 24.29
N THR A 279 0.74 18.74 23.83
CA THR A 279 2.15 18.32 23.79
C THR A 279 2.86 18.67 22.47
N MET A 280 2.13 19.27 21.53
CA MET A 280 2.59 19.63 20.20
C MET A 280 2.55 21.13 20.00
N ILE A 281 3.37 21.62 19.08
CA ILE A 281 3.24 22.97 18.53
C ILE A 281 2.31 22.90 17.33
N ILE A 282 1.14 23.52 17.45
CA ILE A 282 0.18 23.64 16.35
C ILE A 282 0.36 25.02 15.70
N PRO A 283 0.63 25.10 14.39
CA PRO A 283 0.75 26.36 13.67
C PRO A 283 -0.54 27.19 13.77
N GLY A 284 -0.42 28.53 13.83
CA GLY A 284 -1.56 29.42 14.03
C GLY A 284 -2.60 29.44 12.89
N ASN A 285 -2.24 28.92 11.71
CA ASN A 285 -3.12 28.74 10.56
C ASN A 285 -3.91 27.41 10.59
N VAL A 286 -3.68 26.55 11.58
CA VAL A 286 -4.33 25.25 11.74
C VAL A 286 -5.41 25.35 12.82
N THR A 287 -6.64 25.02 12.47
CA THR A 287 -7.78 24.92 13.39
C THR A 287 -8.23 23.47 13.46
N ILE A 288 -8.41 22.94 14.68
CA ILE A 288 -8.91 21.58 14.91
C ILE A 288 -10.26 21.69 15.61
N ASN A 289 -11.33 21.23 14.97
CA ASN A 289 -12.67 21.20 15.51
C ASN A 289 -12.99 19.79 16.03
N PHE A 290 -13.54 19.69 17.23
CA PHE A 290 -13.88 18.43 17.88
C PHE A 290 -15.38 18.20 17.83
N ILE A 291 -15.79 17.09 17.23
CA ILE A 291 -17.19 16.68 17.06
C ILE A 291 -17.39 15.39 17.87
N ASN A 292 -18.12 15.48 18.97
CA ASN A 292 -18.50 14.29 19.73
C ASN A 292 -19.86 13.81 19.22
N ASP A 293 -19.84 12.91 18.26
CA ASP A 293 -21.05 12.35 17.66
C ASP A 293 -20.72 11.02 16.93
N ASP A 294 -21.77 10.31 16.55
CA ASP A 294 -21.66 9.15 15.67
C ASP A 294 -21.47 9.61 14.22
N PHE A 295 -20.27 9.39 13.67
CA PHE A 295 -19.95 9.76 12.28
C PHE A 295 -21.01 9.29 11.28
N LEU A 296 -21.53 8.06 11.44
CA LEU A 296 -22.49 7.49 10.48
C LEU A 296 -23.86 8.19 10.52
N LEU A 297 -24.25 8.76 11.67
CA LEU A 297 -25.53 9.44 11.86
C LEU A 297 -25.43 10.97 11.78
N HIS A 298 -24.22 11.52 11.96
CA HIS A 298 -24.00 12.97 11.93
C HIS A 298 -24.23 13.56 10.54
N ASP A 299 -24.94 14.67 10.46
CA ASP A 299 -25.16 15.43 9.23
C ASP A 299 -24.05 16.45 8.99
N PHE A 300 -23.24 16.23 7.96
CA PHE A 300 -22.19 17.15 7.54
C PHE A 300 -22.71 18.13 6.49
N ASN A 301 -22.76 19.40 6.82
CA ASN A 301 -23.20 20.48 5.91
C ASN A 301 -22.07 21.02 5.02
N THR A 302 -20.92 20.34 4.98
CA THR A 302 -19.74 20.76 4.22
C THR A 302 -19.11 19.58 3.49
N LYS A 303 -18.36 19.90 2.45
CA LYS A 303 -17.45 18.95 1.78
C LYS A 303 -16.03 19.15 2.30
N TYR A 304 -15.24 18.13 2.19
CA TYR A 304 -13.85 18.10 2.61
C TYR A 304 -12.95 17.83 1.42
N ASP A 305 -11.80 18.46 1.41
CA ASP A 305 -10.76 18.13 0.41
C ASP A 305 -10.21 16.72 0.65
N ILE A 306 -10.10 16.34 1.94
CA ILE A 306 -9.58 15.04 2.35
C ILE A 306 -10.43 14.46 3.47
N VAL A 307 -10.83 13.19 3.34
CA VAL A 307 -11.31 12.35 4.43
C VAL A 307 -10.29 11.25 4.66
N ILE A 308 -9.72 11.16 5.85
CA ILE A 308 -8.67 10.19 6.19
C ILE A 308 -8.94 9.60 7.57
N GLY A 309 -8.74 8.28 7.70
CA GLY A 309 -8.92 7.66 9.03
C GLY A 309 -8.72 6.15 9.03
N ASN A 310 -8.88 5.59 10.21
CA ASN A 310 -8.90 4.17 10.47
C ASN A 310 -10.23 3.84 11.18
N PRO A 311 -11.30 3.53 10.43
CA PRO A 311 -12.62 3.28 11.00
C PRO A 311 -12.65 2.00 11.84
N PRO A 312 -13.62 1.85 12.76
CA PRO A 312 -13.76 0.64 13.56
C PRO A 312 -14.15 -0.57 12.69
N TYR A 313 -13.54 -1.76 12.98
CA TYR A 313 -13.77 -3.00 12.24
C TYR A 313 -14.86 -3.89 12.86
N LYS A 314 -15.71 -3.29 13.67
CA LYS A 314 -16.79 -3.99 14.39
C LYS A 314 -17.88 -4.47 13.44
N LYS A 315 -18.37 -5.70 13.67
CA LYS A 315 -19.56 -6.24 13.02
C LYS A 315 -20.76 -6.12 13.98
N ILE A 316 -21.82 -5.45 13.54
CA ILE A 316 -23.05 -5.30 14.34
C ILE A 316 -23.89 -6.58 14.22
N THR A 317 -24.08 -7.28 15.33
CA THR A 317 -24.83 -8.54 15.36
C THR A 317 -26.07 -8.49 16.24
N LYS A 318 -26.07 -7.68 17.29
CA LYS A 318 -27.14 -7.63 18.32
C LYS A 318 -28.04 -6.39 18.17
N GLU A 319 -27.49 -5.23 17.81
CA GLU A 319 -28.17 -3.93 17.79
C GLU A 319 -28.92 -3.72 16.45
N LYS A 320 -30.01 -4.45 16.24
CA LYS A 320 -30.74 -4.48 14.95
C LYS A 320 -31.29 -3.10 14.54
N ASP A 321 -31.74 -2.27 15.49
CA ASP A 321 -32.32 -0.96 15.19
C ASP A 321 -31.23 0.05 14.79
N LEU A 322 -30.05 -0.01 15.44
CA LEU A 322 -28.89 0.78 15.05
C LEU A 322 -28.40 0.37 13.66
N LEU A 323 -28.28 -0.94 13.41
CA LEU A 323 -27.91 -1.46 12.09
C LEU A 323 -28.86 -1.01 10.99
N ARG A 324 -30.16 -0.96 11.27
CA ARG A 324 -31.16 -0.46 10.32
C ARG A 324 -30.97 1.01 10.00
N LYS A 325 -30.66 1.84 11.03
CA LYS A 325 -30.35 3.26 10.83
C LYS A 325 -29.10 3.44 9.97
N TYR A 326 -28.02 2.71 10.26
CA TYR A 326 -26.78 2.79 9.49
C TYR A 326 -26.95 2.36 8.03
N LYS A 327 -27.73 1.32 7.78
CA LYS A 327 -28.00 0.81 6.43
C LYS A 327 -28.95 1.69 5.62
N TYR A 328 -29.65 2.64 6.25
CA TYR A 328 -30.61 3.45 5.55
C TYR A 328 -29.96 4.27 4.44
N GLY A 329 -30.37 4.05 3.21
CA GLY A 329 -29.85 4.73 2.03
C GLY A 329 -28.49 4.26 1.51
N LEU A 330 -27.84 3.28 2.15
CA LEU A 330 -26.56 2.73 1.66
C LEU A 330 -26.73 1.79 0.47
N TYR A 331 -25.72 1.75 -0.39
CA TYR A 331 -25.64 0.85 -1.53
C TYR A 331 -25.37 -0.59 -1.10
N ASN A 332 -24.41 -0.80 -0.16
CA ASN A 332 -24.13 -2.15 0.35
C ASN A 332 -25.02 -2.51 1.55
N GLN A 333 -26.07 -3.29 1.29
CA GLN A 333 -26.96 -3.84 2.30
C GLN A 333 -26.53 -5.24 2.80
N ASP A 334 -25.51 -5.86 2.19
CA ASP A 334 -25.19 -7.27 2.40
C ASP A 334 -24.26 -7.49 3.60
N THR A 335 -23.52 -6.46 4.00
CA THR A 335 -22.65 -6.51 5.19
C THR A 335 -23.30 -5.91 6.43
N ASN A 336 -22.83 -6.34 7.60
CA ASN A 336 -23.10 -5.69 8.90
C ASN A 336 -21.83 -5.07 9.48
N ASN A 337 -20.76 -4.96 8.70
CA ASN A 337 -19.48 -4.44 9.16
C ASN A 337 -19.40 -2.92 8.99
N ILE A 338 -19.10 -2.23 10.08
CA ILE A 338 -19.17 -0.76 10.17
C ILE A 338 -18.22 -0.08 9.18
N PHE A 339 -17.01 -0.60 8.95
CA PHE A 339 -16.04 0.07 8.07
C PHE A 339 -16.58 0.26 6.64
N SER A 340 -17.44 -0.68 6.16
CA SER A 340 -18.07 -0.54 4.84
C SER A 340 -18.99 0.69 4.79
N PHE A 341 -19.70 0.97 5.87
CA PHE A 341 -20.57 2.14 5.98
C PHE A 341 -19.76 3.45 6.04
N PHE A 342 -18.62 3.41 6.76
CA PHE A 342 -17.66 4.52 6.75
C PHE A 342 -17.13 4.83 5.36
N ILE A 343 -16.80 3.80 4.57
CA ILE A 343 -16.37 3.97 3.16
C ILE A 343 -17.44 4.72 2.38
N GLU A 344 -18.69 4.23 2.38
CA GLU A 344 -19.75 4.83 1.58
C GLU A 344 -19.99 6.29 1.96
N LYS A 345 -20.11 6.58 3.27
CA LYS A 345 -20.31 7.94 3.73
C LYS A 345 -19.13 8.85 3.40
N SER A 346 -17.90 8.39 3.59
CA SER A 346 -16.69 9.15 3.26
C SER A 346 -16.62 9.52 1.79
N LEU A 347 -17.00 8.60 0.88
CA LEU A 347 -17.05 8.86 -0.56
C LEU A 347 -18.05 9.97 -0.94
N THR A 348 -19.07 10.23 -0.10
CA THR A 348 -19.99 11.34 -0.32
C THR A 348 -19.45 12.67 0.20
N LEU A 349 -18.47 12.66 1.10
CA LEU A 349 -18.00 13.85 1.83
C LEU A 349 -16.67 14.41 1.28
N GLY A 350 -15.76 13.56 0.81
CA GLY A 350 -14.39 13.96 0.46
C GLY A 350 -14.10 13.98 -1.03
N ASP A 351 -13.19 14.86 -1.46
CA ASP A 351 -12.58 14.82 -2.80
C ASP A 351 -11.47 13.78 -2.88
N TYR A 352 -10.78 13.56 -1.78
CA TYR A 352 -9.86 12.44 -1.55
C TYR A 352 -10.32 11.68 -0.31
N VAL A 353 -10.45 10.36 -0.44
CA VAL A 353 -10.86 9.47 0.66
C VAL A 353 -9.79 8.43 0.88
N SER A 354 -9.20 8.41 2.06
CA SER A 354 -8.15 7.48 2.45
C SER A 354 -8.51 6.77 3.76
N LEU A 355 -8.84 5.49 3.69
CA LEU A 355 -9.24 4.72 4.86
C LEU A 355 -8.41 3.43 4.98
N ILE A 356 -7.93 3.16 6.20
CA ILE A 356 -7.34 1.87 6.55
C ILE A 356 -8.47 0.93 6.92
N VAL A 357 -8.55 -0.20 6.25
CA VAL A 357 -9.63 -1.18 6.43
C VAL A 357 -9.09 -2.61 6.42
N PRO A 358 -9.84 -3.60 6.93
CA PRO A 358 -9.44 -4.99 6.82
C PRO A 358 -9.25 -5.42 5.36
N LYS A 359 -8.23 -6.21 5.09
CA LYS A 359 -7.93 -6.76 3.76
C LYS A 359 -9.07 -7.61 3.21
N SER A 360 -9.97 -8.09 4.05
CA SER A 360 -11.22 -8.74 3.64
C SER A 360 -12.10 -7.88 2.71
N LEU A 361 -11.92 -6.56 2.70
CA LEU A 361 -12.54 -5.68 1.70
C LEU A 361 -12.29 -6.19 0.28
N ILE A 362 -11.08 -6.64 -0.04
CA ILE A 362 -10.71 -7.01 -1.40
C ILE A 362 -11.19 -8.41 -1.81
N ASN A 363 -11.48 -9.31 -0.87
CA ASN A 363 -11.76 -10.71 -1.18
C ASN A 363 -13.01 -11.33 -0.51
N ALA A 364 -13.65 -10.69 0.46
CA ALA A 364 -14.82 -11.29 1.09
C ALA A 364 -16.12 -10.96 0.31
N PRO A 365 -17.02 -11.94 0.12
CA PRO A 365 -18.27 -11.75 -0.64
C PRO A 365 -19.19 -10.67 -0.07
N GLU A 366 -19.24 -10.49 1.25
CA GLU A 366 -20.09 -9.48 1.91
C GLU A 366 -19.73 -8.04 1.52
N PHE A 367 -18.55 -7.81 0.90
CA PHE A 367 -18.08 -6.49 0.44
C PHE A 367 -18.15 -6.32 -1.08
N ASN A 368 -18.79 -7.22 -1.83
CA ASN A 368 -18.93 -7.08 -3.29
C ASN A 368 -19.48 -5.72 -3.69
N LYS A 369 -20.58 -5.29 -3.09
CA LYS A 369 -21.21 -3.99 -3.39
C LYS A 369 -20.32 -2.81 -2.98
N THR A 370 -19.54 -2.96 -1.91
CA THR A 370 -18.57 -1.92 -1.51
C THR A 370 -17.46 -1.80 -2.56
N ARG A 371 -16.96 -2.93 -3.10
CA ARG A 371 -15.99 -2.94 -4.21
C ARG A 371 -16.57 -2.37 -5.49
N GLU A 372 -17.82 -2.72 -5.84
CA GLU A 372 -18.54 -2.15 -6.98
C GLU A 372 -18.69 -0.64 -6.86
N LEU A 373 -18.97 -0.14 -5.65
CA LEU A 373 -19.05 1.29 -5.39
C LEU A 373 -17.68 1.97 -5.57
N LEU A 374 -16.64 1.43 -4.97
CA LEU A 374 -15.27 1.95 -5.10
C LEU A 374 -14.79 1.94 -6.56
N ASN A 375 -15.15 0.92 -7.34
CA ASN A 375 -14.77 0.80 -8.75
C ASN A 375 -15.38 1.89 -9.65
N LYS A 376 -16.43 2.57 -9.22
CA LYS A 376 -16.99 3.74 -9.92
C LYS A 376 -16.10 4.97 -9.81
N HIS A 377 -15.10 4.94 -8.94
CA HIS A 377 -14.25 6.06 -8.59
C HIS A 377 -12.78 5.73 -8.92
N ARG A 378 -11.98 6.77 -9.10
CA ARG A 378 -10.54 6.58 -9.29
C ARG A 378 -9.91 6.17 -7.96
N ILE A 379 -9.23 5.03 -7.93
CA ILE A 379 -8.36 4.60 -6.84
C ILE A 379 -6.93 4.92 -7.27
N THR A 380 -6.27 5.85 -6.59
CA THR A 380 -4.89 6.23 -6.93
C THR A 380 -3.87 5.28 -6.34
N ASN A 381 -4.11 4.82 -5.09
CA ASN A 381 -3.19 3.98 -4.36
C ASN A 381 -3.95 2.89 -3.59
N ILE A 382 -3.31 1.73 -3.49
CA ILE A 382 -3.66 0.67 -2.55
C ILE A 382 -2.39 0.27 -1.81
N PHE A 383 -2.39 0.38 -0.49
CA PHE A 383 -1.31 -0.08 0.38
C PHE A 383 -1.73 -1.41 0.99
N ASP A 384 -0.94 -2.45 0.82
CA ASP A 384 -1.13 -3.72 1.51
C ASP A 384 -0.14 -3.83 2.67
N PHE A 385 -0.65 -3.62 3.88
CA PHE A 385 0.15 -3.72 5.10
C PHE A 385 0.25 -5.16 5.63
N GLY A 386 -0.58 -6.08 5.14
CA GLY A 386 -0.70 -7.41 5.70
C GLY A 386 -0.96 -7.37 7.21
N GLU A 387 -0.35 -8.28 7.96
CA GLU A 387 -0.38 -8.27 9.44
C GLU A 387 0.55 -7.19 10.05
N LYS A 388 1.37 -6.51 9.25
CA LYS A 388 2.29 -5.47 9.73
C LYS A 388 1.59 -4.15 10.06
N GLY A 389 0.33 -3.98 9.66
CA GLY A 389 -0.46 -2.78 9.89
C GLY A 389 -0.59 -2.43 11.37
N PHE A 390 -0.81 -3.43 12.20
CA PHE A 390 -1.04 -3.26 13.64
C PHE A 390 -0.21 -4.24 14.45
N LYS A 391 0.54 -3.72 15.42
CA LYS A 391 1.38 -4.55 16.28
C LYS A 391 0.53 -5.34 17.27
N GLY A 392 0.74 -6.66 17.32
CA GLY A 392 0.05 -7.54 18.27
C GLY A 392 -1.36 -7.99 17.88
N VAL A 393 -1.83 -7.63 16.69
CA VAL A 393 -3.14 -8.03 16.17
C VAL A 393 -2.95 -8.76 14.83
N LYS A 394 -3.51 -9.96 14.72
CA LYS A 394 -3.46 -10.77 13.49
C LYS A 394 -4.59 -10.41 12.53
N ILE A 395 -4.70 -9.13 12.19
CA ILE A 395 -5.66 -8.65 11.18
C ILE A 395 -4.86 -8.07 10.04
N GLU A 396 -4.99 -8.67 8.87
CA GLU A 396 -4.46 -8.10 7.64
C GLU A 396 -5.26 -6.86 7.25
N THR A 397 -4.54 -5.80 6.88
CA THR A 397 -5.14 -4.52 6.52
C THR A 397 -4.61 -3.97 5.22
N VAL A 398 -5.46 -3.19 4.57
CA VAL A 398 -5.15 -2.39 3.39
C VAL A 398 -5.58 -0.96 3.62
N CYS A 399 -4.92 -0.03 2.93
CA CYS A 399 -5.42 1.33 2.80
C CYS A 399 -5.63 1.63 1.31
N PHE A 400 -6.68 2.32 0.98
CA PHE A 400 -6.88 2.85 -0.37
C PHE A 400 -6.95 4.38 -0.32
N ILE A 401 -6.54 5.01 -1.41
CA ILE A 401 -6.80 6.43 -1.67
C ILE A 401 -7.70 6.51 -2.89
N ALA A 402 -8.92 6.98 -2.69
CA ALA A 402 -9.92 7.14 -3.74
C ALA A 402 -10.23 8.61 -4.02
N GLN A 403 -10.55 8.93 -5.27
CA GLN A 403 -11.06 10.22 -5.73
C GLN A 403 -12.49 10.05 -6.23
N PRO A 404 -13.50 10.37 -5.40
CA PRO A 404 -14.90 10.24 -5.78
C PRO A 404 -15.25 11.03 -7.04
N GLY A 405 -16.06 10.43 -7.90
CA GLY A 405 -16.51 11.06 -9.16
C GLY A 405 -15.46 11.19 -10.26
N LYS A 406 -14.21 10.77 -10.02
CA LYS A 406 -13.18 10.75 -11.07
C LYS A 406 -13.14 9.39 -11.75
N THR A 407 -12.86 9.40 -13.05
CA THR A 407 -12.74 8.19 -13.87
C THR A 407 -11.54 7.35 -13.45
N PRO A 408 -11.71 6.01 -13.28
CA PRO A 408 -10.62 5.08 -13.04
C PRO A 408 -9.49 5.21 -14.07
N LYS A 409 -8.24 5.12 -13.58
CA LYS A 409 -7.01 5.19 -14.39
C LYS A 409 -5.98 4.23 -13.79
N THR A 410 -4.75 4.69 -13.65
CA THR A 410 -3.67 3.97 -12.99
C THR A 410 -3.86 3.96 -11.47
N THR A 411 -3.69 2.79 -10.87
CA THR A 411 -3.64 2.55 -9.42
C THR A 411 -2.25 2.04 -9.06
N THR A 412 -1.60 2.66 -8.10
CA THR A 412 -0.34 2.17 -7.55
C THR A 412 -0.64 1.23 -6.38
N VAL A 413 -0.10 0.02 -6.43
CA VAL A 413 -0.13 -0.94 -5.32
C VAL A 413 1.22 -0.93 -4.63
N GLU A 414 1.24 -0.62 -3.34
CA GLU A 414 2.42 -0.65 -2.49
C GLU A 414 2.28 -1.77 -1.45
N SER A 415 3.13 -2.78 -1.55
CA SER A 415 3.11 -3.94 -0.66
C SER A 415 4.19 -3.85 0.41
N TYR A 416 3.76 -3.86 1.66
CA TYR A 416 4.65 -3.98 2.83
C TYR A 416 5.02 -5.43 3.15
N ILE A 417 4.40 -6.38 2.44
CA ILE A 417 4.67 -7.81 2.55
C ILE A 417 5.84 -8.19 1.64
N THR A 418 5.72 -7.84 0.34
CA THR A 418 6.71 -8.17 -0.71
C THR A 418 7.73 -7.06 -0.93
N ASN A 419 7.53 -5.85 -0.37
CA ASN A 419 8.28 -4.63 -0.62
C ASN A 419 8.25 -4.17 -2.10
N GLU A 420 7.15 -4.44 -2.78
CA GLU A 420 6.92 -4.06 -4.17
C GLU A 420 6.11 -2.76 -4.26
N HIS A 421 6.34 -2.03 -5.35
CA HIS A 421 5.63 -0.81 -5.69
C HIS A 421 5.34 -0.86 -7.19
N ILE A 422 4.10 -1.22 -7.56
CA ILE A 422 3.72 -1.51 -8.94
C ILE A 422 2.51 -0.66 -9.33
N ALA A 423 2.56 -0.07 -10.51
CA ALA A 423 1.45 0.68 -11.10
C ALA A 423 0.67 -0.20 -12.08
N TYR A 424 -0.63 -0.32 -11.84
CA TYR A 424 -1.55 -1.08 -12.69
C TYR A 424 -2.61 -0.17 -13.31
N ASN A 425 -3.19 -0.60 -14.42
CA ASN A 425 -4.51 -0.08 -14.78
C ASN A 425 -5.53 -0.54 -13.72
N GLN A 426 -6.32 0.37 -13.16
CA GLN A 426 -7.31 0.02 -12.13
C GLN A 426 -8.22 -1.11 -12.57
N SER A 427 -8.71 -1.08 -13.81
CA SER A 427 -9.61 -2.12 -14.36
C SER A 427 -8.95 -3.50 -14.44
N TYR A 428 -7.61 -3.58 -14.47
CA TYR A 428 -6.88 -4.84 -14.50
C TYR A 428 -6.93 -5.55 -13.14
N ILE A 429 -6.67 -4.83 -12.05
CA ILE A 429 -6.67 -5.40 -10.70
C ILE A 429 -8.06 -5.50 -10.07
N THR A 430 -9.05 -4.76 -10.61
CA THR A 430 -10.44 -4.75 -10.14
C THR A 430 -11.40 -5.36 -11.15
N ASP A 431 -10.90 -6.19 -12.05
CA ASP A 431 -11.64 -6.83 -13.14
C ASP A 431 -12.86 -7.60 -12.62
N SER A 432 -14.03 -7.29 -13.16
CA SER A 432 -15.31 -7.92 -12.77
C SER A 432 -15.45 -9.38 -13.21
N ALA A 433 -14.57 -9.88 -14.09
CA ALA A 433 -14.49 -11.29 -14.42
C ALA A 433 -14.12 -12.15 -13.20
N TYR A 434 -13.47 -11.55 -12.22
CA TYR A 434 -13.09 -12.20 -10.97
C TYR A 434 -14.00 -11.73 -9.82
N PRO A 435 -14.30 -12.60 -8.83
CA PRO A 435 -15.15 -12.24 -7.69
C PRO A 435 -14.46 -11.31 -6.68
N TYR A 436 -13.15 -11.11 -6.83
CA TYR A 436 -12.27 -10.39 -5.90
C TYR A 436 -11.37 -9.42 -6.65
N TRP A 437 -10.80 -8.44 -5.95
CA TRP A 437 -9.71 -7.64 -6.49
C TRP A 437 -8.39 -8.41 -6.41
N LEU A 438 -7.66 -8.43 -7.51
CA LEU A 438 -6.41 -9.15 -7.66
C LEU A 438 -5.24 -8.15 -7.71
N ILE A 439 -4.90 -7.59 -6.54
CA ILE A 439 -3.91 -6.50 -6.43
C ILE A 439 -2.48 -6.92 -6.77
N TYR A 440 -2.21 -8.22 -6.89
CA TYR A 440 -0.93 -8.80 -7.30
C TYR A 440 -1.02 -9.56 -8.62
N ARG A 441 -2.05 -9.29 -9.42
CA ARG A 441 -2.24 -9.91 -10.74
C ARG A 441 -1.05 -9.60 -11.65
N ASN A 442 -0.60 -10.61 -12.39
CA ASN A 442 0.53 -10.54 -13.32
C ASN A 442 0.30 -11.44 -14.54
N ASP A 443 1.25 -11.44 -15.49
CA ASP A 443 1.14 -12.22 -16.73
C ASP A 443 1.11 -13.74 -16.47
N ASP A 444 1.81 -14.23 -15.45
CA ASP A 444 1.79 -15.65 -15.07
C ASP A 444 0.41 -16.06 -14.57
N PHE A 445 -0.20 -15.23 -13.71
CA PHE A 445 -1.60 -15.41 -13.30
C PHE A 445 -2.52 -15.46 -14.52
N ASP A 446 -2.41 -14.49 -15.43
CA ASP A 446 -3.28 -14.41 -16.61
C ASP A 446 -3.14 -15.63 -17.52
N SER A 447 -1.91 -16.13 -17.72
CA SER A 447 -1.64 -17.31 -18.55
C SER A 447 -2.35 -18.57 -18.04
N VAL A 448 -2.51 -18.70 -16.72
CA VAL A 448 -3.25 -19.81 -16.09
C VAL A 448 -4.75 -19.52 -16.11
N ALA A 449 -5.15 -18.30 -15.76
CA ALA A 449 -6.55 -17.88 -15.69
C ALA A 449 -7.29 -18.02 -17.04
N ASP A 450 -6.61 -17.70 -18.15
CA ASP A 450 -7.16 -17.81 -19.52
C ASP A 450 -7.56 -19.24 -19.91
N ARG A 451 -7.04 -20.25 -19.21
CA ARG A 451 -7.38 -21.66 -19.40
C ARG A 451 -8.45 -22.16 -18.43
N MET A 452 -8.92 -21.31 -17.53
CA MET A 452 -9.89 -21.64 -16.49
C MET A 452 -11.27 -21.02 -16.82
N THR A 453 -12.31 -21.68 -16.38
CA THR A 453 -13.67 -21.13 -16.36
C THR A 453 -14.05 -20.83 -14.91
N PHE A 454 -14.28 -19.55 -14.63
CA PHE A 454 -14.63 -19.09 -13.27
C PHE A 454 -16.14 -19.18 -13.02
N ASN A 455 -16.53 -19.14 -11.75
CA ASN A 455 -17.91 -19.10 -11.29
C ASN A 455 -18.76 -20.31 -11.70
N ILE A 456 -18.14 -21.47 -11.93
CA ILE A 456 -18.84 -22.70 -12.26
C ILE A 456 -19.31 -23.51 -11.05
N PHE A 457 -18.82 -23.17 -9.85
CA PHE A 457 -19.14 -23.89 -8.62
C PHE A 457 -19.86 -23.02 -7.60
N LYS A 458 -20.78 -23.64 -6.86
CA LYS A 458 -21.26 -23.14 -5.57
C LYS A 458 -20.52 -23.86 -4.46
N ALA A 459 -19.88 -23.12 -3.58
CA ALA A 459 -19.15 -23.67 -2.45
C ALA A 459 -20.05 -23.78 -1.20
N TYR A 460 -19.92 -24.89 -0.50
CA TYR A 460 -20.51 -25.09 0.81
C TYR A 460 -19.43 -25.53 1.80
N ARG A 461 -19.52 -25.04 3.03
CA ARG A 461 -18.65 -25.40 4.14
C ARG A 461 -19.50 -25.64 5.37
N ASP A 462 -19.36 -26.82 5.97
CA ASP A 462 -20.03 -27.14 7.23
C ASP A 462 -19.44 -26.37 8.41
N ARG A 463 -20.25 -26.10 9.44
CA ARG A 463 -19.83 -25.49 10.70
C ARG A 463 -20.38 -26.20 11.94
N SER A 464 -21.12 -27.26 11.75
CA SER A 464 -21.83 -27.99 12.81
C SER A 464 -21.08 -29.23 13.28
N ILE A 465 -20.23 -29.82 12.43
CA ILE A 465 -19.43 -30.99 12.78
C ILE A 465 -18.19 -30.58 13.56
N THR A 466 -18.07 -31.10 14.78
CA THR A 466 -16.97 -30.88 15.71
C THR A 466 -16.48 -32.20 16.30
N LYS A 467 -15.39 -32.17 17.06
CA LYS A 467 -14.90 -33.37 17.76
C LYS A 467 -15.92 -33.98 18.73
N SER A 468 -16.85 -33.18 19.26
CA SER A 468 -17.82 -33.64 20.26
C SER A 468 -18.93 -34.51 19.65
N ASN A 469 -19.19 -34.40 18.37
CA ASN A 469 -20.24 -35.19 17.69
C ASN A 469 -19.68 -36.20 16.67
N THR A 470 -18.36 -36.45 16.68
CA THR A 470 -17.71 -37.49 15.88
C THR A 470 -17.12 -38.60 16.73
N LYS A 471 -17.01 -39.80 16.16
CA LYS A 471 -16.53 -41.05 16.78
C LYS A 471 -15.49 -41.72 15.88
N GLU A 472 -14.72 -42.66 16.42
CA GLU A 472 -13.75 -43.47 15.65
C GLU A 472 -14.41 -44.43 14.67
N THR A 473 -15.64 -44.81 14.93
CA THR A 473 -16.48 -45.69 14.06
C THR A 473 -17.91 -45.16 14.04
N GLY A 474 -18.63 -45.37 12.97
CA GLY A 474 -20.03 -44.91 12.82
C GLY A 474 -20.62 -45.15 11.45
N LYS A 475 -21.83 -44.64 11.20
CA LYS A 475 -22.61 -44.89 9.99
C LYS A 475 -22.08 -44.16 8.75
N VAL A 476 -21.66 -42.89 8.92
CA VAL A 476 -21.20 -42.04 7.82
C VAL A 476 -19.82 -41.52 8.15
N ARG A 477 -18.90 -41.59 7.20
CA ARG A 477 -17.52 -41.08 7.35
C ARG A 477 -17.50 -39.57 7.20
N VAL A 478 -16.78 -38.93 8.10
CA VAL A 478 -16.51 -37.47 8.06
C VAL A 478 -15.11 -37.22 7.51
N LEU A 479 -15.04 -36.63 6.30
CA LEU A 479 -13.79 -36.30 5.66
C LEU A 479 -13.28 -34.93 6.15
N LYS A 480 -12.00 -34.88 6.49
CA LYS A 480 -11.28 -33.68 6.94
C LYS A 480 -10.15 -33.35 5.96
N SER A 481 -9.56 -32.17 6.06
CA SER A 481 -8.60 -31.65 5.06
C SER A 481 -7.45 -32.63 4.74
N ARG A 482 -6.94 -33.38 5.73
CA ARG A 482 -5.87 -34.36 5.50
C ARG A 482 -6.33 -35.63 4.78
N ASN A 483 -7.64 -35.89 4.74
CA ASN A 483 -8.19 -37.02 3.98
C ASN A 483 -8.27 -36.73 2.47
N ILE A 484 -8.18 -35.47 2.06
CA ILE A 484 -8.24 -35.10 0.65
C ILE A 484 -6.84 -35.25 0.05
N GLY A 485 -6.72 -36.12 -0.94
CA GLY A 485 -5.52 -36.29 -1.76
C GLY A 485 -5.70 -35.72 -3.16
N ASP A 486 -4.70 -35.92 -4.02
CA ASP A 486 -4.79 -35.62 -5.44
C ASP A 486 -5.70 -36.65 -6.12
N ASN A 487 -6.90 -36.24 -6.50
CA ASN A 487 -7.96 -37.05 -7.07
C ASN A 487 -8.23 -38.37 -6.30
N THR A 488 -7.98 -38.36 -4.99
CA THR A 488 -8.13 -39.56 -4.14
C THR A 488 -8.50 -39.21 -2.70
N ILE A 489 -8.97 -40.20 -1.96
CA ILE A 489 -9.20 -40.10 -0.51
C ILE A 489 -8.12 -40.88 0.23
N ILE A 490 -7.51 -40.25 1.22
CA ILE A 490 -6.45 -40.81 2.05
C ILE A 490 -7.07 -41.32 3.35
N ASN A 491 -6.83 -42.61 3.66
CA ASN A 491 -7.18 -43.20 4.95
C ASN A 491 -6.05 -42.96 5.94
N ILE A 492 -6.36 -42.40 7.11
CA ILE A 492 -5.37 -42.03 8.12
C ILE A 492 -5.80 -42.63 9.47
N PRO A 493 -5.21 -43.77 9.89
CA PRO A 493 -5.50 -44.36 11.20
C PRO A 493 -5.35 -43.37 12.35
N GLY A 494 -6.32 -43.35 13.27
CA GLY A 494 -6.36 -42.40 14.40
C GLY A 494 -6.74 -40.97 14.07
N TYR A 495 -6.95 -40.65 12.76
CA TYR A 495 -7.43 -39.36 12.32
C TYR A 495 -8.84 -39.42 11.70
N ASP A 496 -9.14 -40.53 11.04
CA ASP A 496 -10.45 -40.75 10.43
C ASP A 496 -11.54 -40.79 11.51
N CYS A 497 -12.69 -40.23 11.19
CA CYS A 497 -13.81 -40.20 12.12
C CYS A 497 -15.15 -40.36 11.37
N TYR A 498 -16.17 -40.67 12.14
CA TYR A 498 -17.50 -41.03 11.68
C TYR A 498 -18.57 -40.34 12.52
N ILE A 499 -19.78 -40.29 12.01
CA ILE A 499 -20.96 -39.73 12.68
C ILE A 499 -22.16 -40.64 12.50
N ASP A 500 -23.02 -40.77 13.52
CA ASP A 500 -24.25 -41.52 13.48
C ASP A 500 -25.48 -40.63 13.27
N ASP A 501 -25.50 -39.46 13.93
CA ASP A 501 -26.63 -38.54 13.95
C ASP A 501 -26.36 -37.37 12.99
N TYR A 502 -26.48 -37.61 11.68
CA TYR A 502 -26.15 -36.65 10.63
C TYR A 502 -27.37 -36.07 9.91
N GLU A 503 -28.56 -36.68 10.03
CA GLU A 503 -29.73 -36.38 9.20
C GLU A 503 -30.23 -34.94 9.33
N ASN A 504 -30.07 -34.34 10.53
CA ASN A 504 -30.46 -32.95 10.83
C ASN A 504 -29.37 -31.91 10.53
N LEU A 505 -28.24 -32.33 9.98
CA LEU A 505 -27.15 -31.42 9.64
C LEU A 505 -27.30 -30.90 8.21
N ASP A 506 -27.01 -29.62 8.00
CA ASP A 506 -27.08 -29.02 6.65
C ASP A 506 -26.21 -29.73 5.61
N VAL A 507 -25.11 -30.36 6.04
CA VAL A 507 -24.19 -31.12 5.19
C VAL A 507 -24.79 -32.41 4.69
N SER A 508 -25.81 -32.96 5.36
CA SER A 508 -26.44 -34.24 5.00
C SER A 508 -27.05 -34.23 3.60
N LYS A 509 -27.46 -33.07 3.09
CA LYS A 509 -27.99 -32.91 1.71
C LYS A 509 -26.98 -33.27 0.62
N TYR A 510 -25.67 -33.29 0.96
CA TYR A 510 -24.61 -33.68 0.05
C TYR A 510 -24.27 -35.17 0.13
N LEU A 511 -24.78 -35.90 1.11
CA LEU A 511 -24.58 -37.35 1.22
C LEU A 511 -25.04 -38.06 -0.06
N ASN A 512 -24.12 -38.80 -0.69
CA ASN A 512 -24.36 -39.51 -1.95
C ASN A 512 -24.74 -38.60 -3.13
N GLN A 513 -24.55 -37.29 -3.05
CA GLN A 513 -24.77 -36.38 -4.17
C GLN A 513 -23.61 -36.50 -5.17
N ARG A 514 -23.94 -36.95 -6.40
CA ARG A 514 -22.94 -37.10 -7.47
C ARG A 514 -22.47 -35.74 -8.01
N GLY A 515 -21.22 -35.69 -8.49
CA GLY A 515 -20.64 -34.50 -9.12
C GLY A 515 -20.16 -33.44 -8.15
N CYS A 516 -20.21 -33.66 -6.85
CA CYS A 516 -19.60 -32.79 -5.85
C CYS A 516 -18.10 -33.04 -5.78
N ILE A 517 -17.35 -31.95 -5.67
CA ILE A 517 -15.88 -31.93 -5.53
C ILE A 517 -15.49 -31.45 -4.14
N LEU A 518 -14.48 -32.07 -3.56
CA LEU A 518 -13.93 -31.73 -2.28
C LEU A 518 -12.59 -31.01 -2.45
N VAL A 519 -12.43 -29.90 -1.76
CA VAL A 519 -11.16 -29.17 -1.66
C VAL A 519 -10.87 -28.81 -0.20
N PRO A 520 -9.62 -28.89 0.27
CA PRO A 520 -9.26 -28.38 1.59
C PRO A 520 -9.55 -26.88 1.70
N ASN A 521 -10.14 -26.44 2.80
CA ASN A 521 -10.51 -25.03 2.98
C ASN A 521 -9.30 -24.11 3.22
N LEU A 522 -8.25 -24.63 3.86
CA LEU A 522 -6.97 -23.95 4.08
C LEU A 522 -5.85 -24.93 3.76
N THR A 523 -5.03 -24.62 2.77
CA THR A 523 -3.91 -25.47 2.36
C THR A 523 -2.86 -24.66 1.62
N TYR A 524 -1.58 -25.01 1.79
CA TYR A 524 -0.48 -24.55 0.96
C TYR A 524 -0.24 -25.45 -0.26
N SER A 525 -0.97 -26.58 -0.34
CA SER A 525 -0.88 -27.52 -1.44
C SER A 525 -2.29 -27.80 -1.95
N PRO A 526 -2.78 -27.01 -2.93
CA PRO A 526 -4.09 -27.19 -3.53
C PRO A 526 -4.24 -28.62 -4.08
N ARG A 527 -5.40 -29.20 -3.88
CA ARG A 527 -5.77 -30.53 -4.34
C ARG A 527 -7.27 -30.73 -4.28
N ALA A 528 -7.77 -31.60 -5.10
CA ALA A 528 -9.21 -31.87 -5.19
C ALA A 528 -9.48 -33.36 -5.43
N CYS A 529 -10.65 -33.82 -4.99
CA CYS A 529 -11.18 -35.15 -5.33
C CYS A 529 -12.70 -35.13 -5.41
N VAL A 530 -13.29 -36.13 -5.99
CA VAL A 530 -14.76 -36.31 -6.00
C VAL A 530 -15.23 -36.72 -4.60
N LEU A 531 -16.40 -36.22 -4.18
CA LEU A 531 -17.07 -36.66 -2.95
C LEU A 531 -17.49 -38.13 -3.11
N PRO A 532 -16.92 -39.06 -2.28
CA PRO A 532 -17.31 -40.46 -2.36
C PRO A 532 -18.67 -40.71 -1.72
N GLU A 533 -19.24 -41.87 -2.05
CA GLU A 533 -20.49 -42.35 -1.43
C GLU A 533 -20.28 -42.57 0.08
N ASN A 534 -21.33 -42.40 0.86
CA ASN A 534 -21.37 -42.58 2.32
C ASN A 534 -20.36 -41.68 3.08
N CYS A 535 -20.04 -40.49 2.53
CA CYS A 535 -19.16 -39.52 3.14
C CYS A 535 -19.81 -38.14 3.22
N ILE A 536 -19.49 -37.40 4.28
CA ILE A 536 -19.73 -35.95 4.45
C ILE A 536 -18.45 -35.27 4.87
N THR A 537 -18.44 -33.94 5.04
CA THR A 537 -17.24 -33.18 5.41
C THR A 537 -17.45 -32.34 6.66
N ASP A 538 -16.39 -32.10 7.40
CA ASP A 538 -16.37 -31.05 8.41
C ASP A 538 -15.96 -29.68 7.81
N GLY A 539 -15.87 -28.64 8.65
CA GLY A 539 -15.52 -27.28 8.24
C GLY A 539 -14.11 -27.08 7.69
N SER A 540 -13.25 -28.10 7.69
CA SER A 540 -11.91 -28.04 7.11
C SER A 540 -11.86 -28.37 5.61
N VAL A 541 -13.01 -28.84 5.05
CA VAL A 541 -13.18 -29.18 3.64
C VAL A 541 -14.37 -28.42 3.07
N ALA A 542 -14.20 -27.79 1.93
CA ALA A 542 -15.30 -27.22 1.16
C ALA A 542 -15.84 -28.23 0.15
N ILE A 543 -17.17 -28.27 0.01
CA ILE A 543 -17.88 -29.02 -1.02
C ILE A 543 -18.21 -28.05 -2.14
N LEU A 544 -17.71 -28.32 -3.34
CA LEU A 544 -17.99 -27.56 -4.55
C LEU A 544 -19.05 -28.32 -5.38
N THR A 545 -20.18 -27.65 -5.64
CA THR A 545 -21.25 -28.20 -6.47
C THR A 545 -21.33 -27.40 -7.76
N PRO A 546 -21.28 -28.03 -8.95
CA PRO A 546 -21.50 -27.35 -10.21
C PRO A 546 -22.82 -26.56 -10.21
N ILE A 547 -22.76 -25.31 -10.66
CA ILE A 547 -23.95 -24.45 -10.78
C ILE A 547 -24.82 -24.95 -11.92
N ASN A 548 -24.22 -25.26 -13.06
CA ASN A 548 -24.87 -25.90 -14.18
C ASN A 548 -24.64 -27.42 -14.10
N LYS A 549 -25.72 -28.20 -14.14
CA LYS A 549 -25.63 -29.66 -14.05
C LYS A 549 -24.98 -30.33 -15.27
N ASP A 550 -24.86 -29.61 -16.37
CA ASP A 550 -24.21 -30.09 -17.59
C ASP A 550 -22.69 -29.97 -17.56
N ASP A 551 -22.16 -29.21 -16.59
CA ASP A 551 -20.71 -29.07 -16.40
C ASP A 551 -20.12 -30.41 -15.92
N LYS A 552 -19.31 -31.04 -16.79
CA LYS A 552 -18.64 -32.31 -16.49
C LYS A 552 -17.21 -32.04 -16.04
N ILE A 553 -16.94 -32.33 -14.79
CA ILE A 553 -15.60 -32.27 -14.24
C ILE A 553 -14.88 -33.59 -14.47
N THR A 554 -13.71 -33.53 -15.09
CA THR A 554 -12.92 -34.72 -15.45
C THR A 554 -11.80 -34.97 -14.44
N SER A 555 -11.22 -36.16 -14.47
CA SER A 555 -10.01 -36.47 -13.67
C SER A 555 -8.82 -35.55 -14.01
N LYS A 556 -8.75 -35.04 -15.26
CA LYS A 556 -7.73 -34.08 -15.65
C LYS A 556 -7.92 -32.73 -14.97
N ASP A 557 -9.15 -32.25 -14.85
CA ASP A 557 -9.49 -31.00 -14.16
C ASP A 557 -9.12 -31.10 -12.67
N LEU A 558 -9.39 -32.26 -12.05
CA LEU A 558 -9.01 -32.49 -10.65
C LEU A 558 -7.49 -32.55 -10.44
N ALA A 559 -6.77 -33.22 -11.35
CA ALA A 559 -5.32 -33.31 -11.28
C ALA A 559 -4.64 -31.96 -11.50
N PHE A 560 -5.27 -31.03 -12.22
CA PHE A 560 -4.73 -29.67 -12.45
C PHE A 560 -4.51 -28.91 -11.15
N TYR A 561 -5.37 -29.07 -10.14
CA TYR A 561 -5.25 -28.40 -8.84
C TYR A 561 -3.95 -28.72 -8.07
N ALA A 562 -3.33 -29.89 -8.34
CA ALA A 562 -2.10 -30.33 -7.70
C ALA A 562 -0.84 -30.06 -8.55
N THR A 563 -0.99 -29.42 -9.72
CA THR A 563 0.16 -29.08 -10.56
C THR A 563 0.98 -27.92 -9.98
N PRO A 564 2.32 -27.88 -10.22
CA PRO A 564 3.13 -26.73 -9.83
C PRO A 564 2.58 -25.40 -10.36
N GLU A 565 2.06 -25.41 -11.58
CA GLU A 565 1.46 -24.27 -12.25
C GLU A 565 0.23 -23.71 -11.49
N PHE A 566 -0.68 -24.59 -11.04
CA PHE A 566 -1.82 -24.15 -10.24
C PHE A 566 -1.40 -23.73 -8.82
N ILE A 567 -0.38 -24.36 -8.25
CA ILE A 567 0.16 -24.00 -6.94
C ILE A 567 0.75 -22.58 -6.96
N GLU A 568 1.43 -22.22 -8.05
CA GLU A 568 1.98 -20.88 -8.26
C GLU A 568 0.88 -19.84 -8.50
N PHE A 569 -0.17 -20.21 -9.24
CA PHE A 569 -1.37 -19.39 -9.43
C PHE A 569 -2.13 -19.14 -8.13
N TYR A 570 -2.25 -20.18 -7.26
CA TYR A 570 -3.01 -20.14 -6.01
C TYR A 570 -2.32 -19.32 -4.92
#